data_65be60859b951a0e552715fb069f7e5c
#
_entry.id   65be60859b951a0e552715fb069f7e5c
#
_cell.length_a   1.000
_cell.length_b   1.000
_cell.length_c   1.000
_cell.angle_alpha   90.00
_cell.angle_beta   90.00
_cell.angle_gamma   90.00
#
_symmetry.space_group_name_H-M   'P 1'
#
loop_
_entity.id
_entity.type
_entity.pdbx_description
1 polymer ?
#
loop_
_entity_poly.entity_id
_entity_poly.type
_entity_poly.pdbx_seq_one_letter_code
_entity_poly.pdbx_strand_id
1 'polypeptide(L)' 'MPGSDESKRTELEERLREVDDRLRREMLARGFDPAQSDNVALTGPLARLYMERENLRAELDSLAGLET' A
#
# COMPACT_ATOMS: atom_id res chain seq x y z
N MET A 1 -18.27 9.67 -16.59
CA MET A 1 -18.58 8.22 -16.56
C MET A 1 -18.41 7.69 -15.16
N PRO A 2 -19.50 7.30 -14.55
CA PRO A 2 -19.43 6.86 -13.14
C PRO A 2 -18.61 5.59 -12.91
N GLY A 3 -18.46 4.74 -13.89
CA GLY A 3 -17.73 3.51 -13.73
C GLY A 3 -16.22 3.65 -13.72
N SER A 4 -15.70 4.77 -14.22
CA SER A 4 -14.27 4.98 -14.37
C SER A 4 -13.56 5.14 -13.02
N ASP A 5 -14.14 5.94 -12.12
CA ASP A 5 -13.54 6.21 -10.82
C ASP A 5 -13.63 4.99 -9.90
N GLU A 6 -14.72 4.24 -9.99
CA GLU A 6 -14.89 3.04 -9.20
C GLU A 6 -13.91 1.96 -9.63
N SER A 7 -13.70 1.80 -10.94
CA SER A 7 -12.72 0.86 -11.46
C SER A 7 -11.33 1.18 -10.97
N LYS A 8 -10.96 2.46 -11.04
CA LYS A 8 -9.65 2.90 -10.62
C LYS A 8 -9.45 2.67 -9.11
N ARG A 9 -10.48 2.98 -8.34
CA ARG A 9 -10.43 2.75 -6.88
C ARG A 9 -10.25 1.27 -6.58
N THR A 10 -11.01 0.40 -7.24
CA THR A 10 -10.92 -1.04 -7.03
C THR A 10 -9.52 -1.54 -7.37
N GLU A 11 -8.96 -1.09 -8.48
CA GLU A 11 -7.61 -1.45 -8.86
C GLU A 11 -6.58 -1.04 -7.81
N LEU A 12 -6.71 0.19 -7.32
CA LEU A 12 -5.78 0.70 -6.30
C LEU A 12 -5.92 -0.08 -5.00
N GLU A 13 -7.14 -0.39 -4.59
CA GLU A 13 -7.38 -1.15 -3.38
C GLU A 13 -6.82 -2.56 -3.47
N GLU A 14 -7.00 -3.22 -4.61
CA GLU A 14 -6.46 -4.55 -4.83
C GLU A 14 -4.93 -4.52 -4.83
N ARG A 15 -4.36 -3.53 -5.48
CA ARG A 15 -2.91 -3.37 -5.53
C ARG A 15 -2.34 -3.08 -4.15
N LEU A 16 -3.02 -2.24 -3.39
CA LEU A 16 -2.61 -1.94 -2.01
C LEU A 16 -2.64 -3.20 -1.16
N ARG A 17 -3.66 -4.02 -1.31
CA ARG A 17 -3.75 -5.28 -0.58
C ARG A 17 -2.60 -6.20 -0.94
N GLU A 18 -2.26 -6.30 -2.21
CA GLU A 18 -1.14 -7.13 -2.66
C GLU A 18 0.19 -6.63 -2.10
N VAL A 19 0.42 -5.33 -2.15
CA VAL A 19 1.65 -4.73 -1.64
C VAL A 19 1.74 -4.91 -0.14
N ASP A 20 0.65 -4.68 0.57
CA ASP A 20 0.58 -4.85 2.01
C ASP A 20 0.90 -6.29 2.42
N ASP A 21 0.32 -7.25 1.70
CA ASP A 21 0.53 -8.67 1.96
C ASP A 21 1.99 -9.06 1.69
N ARG A 22 2.54 -8.56 0.59
CA ARG A 22 3.93 -8.82 0.24
C ARG A 22 4.88 -8.21 1.26
N LEU A 23 4.60 -6.99 1.68
CA LEU A 23 5.40 -6.33 2.70
C LEU A 23 5.40 -7.13 4.00
N ARG A 24 4.24 -7.59 4.41
CA ARG A 24 4.10 -8.41 5.62
C ARG A 24 4.93 -9.70 5.51
N ARG A 25 4.83 -10.39 4.39
CA ARG A 25 5.59 -11.62 4.17
C ARG A 25 7.08 -11.38 4.21
N GLU A 26 7.54 -10.31 3.58
CA GLU A 26 8.94 -9.97 3.55
C GLU A 26 9.47 -9.61 4.94
N MET A 27 8.66 -8.88 5.71
CA MET A 27 9.03 -8.55 7.08
C MET A 27 9.13 -9.78 7.95
N LEU A 28 8.16 -10.68 7.85
CA LEU A 28 8.18 -11.94 8.61
C LEU A 28 9.37 -12.80 8.22
N ALA A 29 9.68 -12.86 6.94
CA ALA A 29 10.82 -13.65 6.46
C ALA A 29 12.14 -13.14 7.01
N ARG A 30 12.21 -11.85 7.34
CA ARG A 30 13.41 -11.22 7.88
C ARG A 30 13.38 -11.09 9.40
N GLY A 31 12.33 -11.61 10.04
CA GLY A 31 12.21 -11.55 11.50
C GLY A 31 11.68 -10.25 12.07
N PHE A 32 11.07 -9.42 11.23
CA PHE A 32 10.45 -8.19 11.69
C PHE A 32 8.98 -8.41 12.03
N ASP A 33 8.48 -7.58 12.95
CA ASP A 33 7.08 -7.59 13.34
C ASP A 33 6.28 -6.73 12.35
N PRO A 34 5.32 -7.31 11.58
CA PRO A 34 4.53 -6.52 10.64
C PRO A 34 3.74 -5.38 11.27
N ALA A 35 3.39 -5.50 12.54
CA ALA A 35 2.67 -4.44 13.26
C ALA A 35 3.52 -3.21 13.50
N GLN A 36 4.84 -3.34 13.39
CA GLN A 36 5.77 -2.25 13.61
C GLN A 36 6.43 -1.77 12.31
N SER A 37 5.70 -1.89 11.20
CA SER A 37 6.25 -1.53 9.89
C SER A 37 6.72 -0.08 9.81
N ASP A 38 6.13 0.81 10.59
CA ASP A 38 6.51 2.22 10.57
C ASP A 38 7.81 2.50 11.33
N ASN A 39 8.23 1.57 12.17
CA ASN A 39 9.42 1.74 13.01
C ASN A 39 10.62 0.92 12.53
N VAL A 40 10.46 0.18 11.46
CA VAL A 40 11.52 -0.66 10.93
C VAL A 40 12.46 0.17 10.06
N ALA A 41 13.75 -0.06 10.21
CA ALA A 41 14.73 0.54 9.30
C ALA A 41 14.59 -0.13 7.93
N LEU A 42 13.95 0.56 7.02
CA LEU A 42 13.63 0.01 5.72
C LEU A 42 14.80 0.19 4.75
N THR A 43 15.26 -0.92 4.20
CA THR A 43 16.32 -0.91 3.20
C THR A 43 15.94 -1.86 2.05
N GLY A 44 16.42 -1.54 0.86
CA GLY A 44 16.24 -2.40 -0.30
C GLY A 44 14.77 -2.71 -0.60
N PRO A 45 14.42 -4.00 -0.72
CA PRO A 45 13.06 -4.40 -1.10
C PRO A 45 11.97 -3.93 -0.14
N LEU A 46 12.27 -3.88 1.16
CA LEU A 46 11.30 -3.43 2.15
C LEU A 46 10.97 -1.95 1.97
N ALA A 47 11.99 -1.14 1.75
CA ALA A 47 11.80 0.29 1.53
C ALA A 47 10.94 0.52 0.30
N ARG A 48 11.19 -0.22 -0.76
CA ARG A 48 10.44 -0.10 -2.02
C ARG A 48 8.97 -0.47 -1.83
N LEU A 49 8.71 -1.56 -1.15
CA LEU A 49 7.34 -2.00 -0.87
C LEU A 49 6.61 -1.01 0.03
N TYR A 50 7.30 -0.50 1.03
CA TYR A 50 6.73 0.49 1.93
C TYR A 50 6.34 1.75 1.17
N MET A 51 7.22 2.25 0.32
CA MET A 51 6.95 3.45 -0.48
C MET A 51 5.80 3.23 -1.44
N GLU A 52 5.74 2.06 -2.06
CA GLU A 52 4.64 1.73 -2.96
C GLU A 52 3.31 1.71 -2.20
N ARG A 53 3.30 1.13 -1.00
CA ARG A 53 2.10 1.13 -0.16
C ARG A 53 1.65 2.55 0.17
N GLU A 54 2.58 3.42 0.55
CA GLU A 54 2.25 4.80 0.90
C GLU A 54 1.77 5.60 -0.30
N ASN A 55 2.33 5.36 -1.45
CA ASN A 55 1.88 5.99 -2.70
C ASN A 55 0.46 5.57 -3.05
N LEU A 56 0.15 4.30 -2.91
CA LEU A 56 -1.19 3.78 -3.19
C LEU A 56 -2.22 4.35 -2.20
N ARG A 57 -1.85 4.46 -0.94
CA ARG A 57 -2.70 5.08 0.06
C ARG A 57 -2.97 6.55 -0.26
N ALA A 58 -1.94 7.26 -0.69
CA ALA A 58 -2.09 8.66 -1.05
C ALA A 58 -3.02 8.83 -2.25
N GLU A 59 -2.91 7.95 -3.24
CA GLU A 59 -3.78 7.98 -4.40
C GLU A 59 -5.24 7.70 -4.02
N LEU A 60 -5.46 6.70 -3.17
CA LEU A 60 -6.80 6.38 -2.70
C LEU A 60 -7.40 7.53 -1.90
N ASP A 61 -6.58 8.15 -1.05
CA ASP A 61 -6.99 9.30 -0.27
C ASP A 61 -7.38 10.47 -1.17
N SER A 62 -6.62 10.68 -2.22
CA SER A 62 -6.89 11.71 -3.21
C SER A 62 -8.22 11.47 -3.92
N LEU A 63 -8.52 10.22 -4.27
CA LEU A 63 -9.80 9.87 -4.89
C LEU A 63 -10.95 10.11 -3.94
N ALA A 64 -10.78 9.75 -2.67
CA ALA A 64 -11.80 9.98 -1.65
C ALA A 64 -12.08 11.47 -1.47
N GLY A 65 -11.04 12.30 -1.53
CA GLY A 65 -11.17 13.75 -1.47
C GLY A 65 -11.95 14.33 -2.63
N LEU A 66 -11.82 13.74 -3.79
CA LEU A 66 -12.51 14.20 -4.99
C LEU A 66 -14.00 13.88 -4.96
N GLU A 67 -14.40 12.91 -4.17
CA GLU A 67 -15.80 12.49 -4.07
C GLU A 67 -16.61 13.36 -3.11
N THR A 68 -15.97 14.14 -2.30
CA THR A 68 -16.65 15.07 -1.42
C THR A 68 -16.74 16.44 -2.07
#